data_51656f97e9b252b6a526e89a2b8fe6e9
#
_entry.id   51656f97e9b252b6a526e89a2b8fe6e9
#
_cell.length_a   1.000
_cell.length_b   1.000
_cell.length_c   1.000
_cell.angle_alpha   90.00
_cell.angle_beta   90.00
_cell.angle_gamma   90.00
#
_symmetry.space_group_name_H-M   'P 1'
#
loop_
_entity.id
_entity.type
_entity.pdbx_description
1 polymer ?
#
loop_
_entity_poly.entity_id
_entity_poly.type
_entity_poly.pdbx_seq_one_letter_code
_entity_poly.pdbx_strand_id
1 'polypeptide(L)'
;FSAYALKHYFDEIHTIDILDCNCGDHGYPFATNFNPEINLREVSANGSYWENGHWVETKPMEIKREYNFPQVGEKDMYLLHHEEIESLAKNIPGVKRIRFFMTFGQSYLTHMKCLENVGMLSTSPVNFNGQEIVPIQFLKALLPDPASLGPRTVGKTKIGCIFTGVKDGKEKTIYIYNVCDHQECYKEVGSQAISYTTGVPAMIGSMMVVDGTWKGAGVFNVEEFDPDPYMEALNKWGLPWVVDENPQIVE
;
A
#
# COMPACT_ATOMS: atom_id res chain seq x y z
N PHE A 1 9.71 -4.27 -6.14
CA PHE A 1 9.45 -5.72 -6.28
C PHE A 1 9.16 -6.11 -7.73
N SER A 2 8.35 -5.35 -8.49
CA SER A 2 7.92 -5.70 -9.85
C SER A 2 9.08 -5.79 -10.85
N ALA A 3 10.00 -4.81 -10.85
CA ALA A 3 11.20 -4.87 -11.69
C ALA A 3 12.13 -6.04 -11.32
N TYR A 4 12.25 -6.34 -10.02
CA TYR A 4 13.03 -7.46 -9.52
C TYR A 4 12.41 -8.81 -9.93
N ALA A 5 11.10 -8.93 -9.79
CA ALA A 5 10.39 -10.13 -10.24
C ALA A 5 10.56 -10.37 -11.74
N LEU A 6 10.39 -9.33 -12.57
CA LEU A 6 10.59 -9.41 -14.01
C LEU A 6 12.03 -9.83 -14.36
N LYS A 7 13.03 -9.22 -13.70
CA LYS A 7 14.45 -9.52 -13.99
C LYS A 7 14.85 -10.95 -13.66
N HIS A 8 14.38 -11.50 -12.52
CA HIS A 8 14.89 -12.74 -11.96
C HIS A 8 13.97 -13.94 -12.09
N TYR A 9 12.66 -13.72 -12.12
CA TYR A 9 11.67 -14.80 -11.98
C TYR A 9 10.79 -15.03 -13.20
N PHE A 10 10.66 -14.04 -14.09
CA PHE A 10 9.76 -14.11 -15.22
C PHE A 10 10.42 -13.70 -16.53
N ASP A 11 9.97 -14.29 -17.63
CA ASP A 11 10.20 -13.79 -18.99
C ASP A 11 9.08 -12.80 -19.36
N GLU A 12 7.86 -13.02 -18.84
CA GLU A 12 6.70 -12.17 -19.00
C GLU A 12 5.83 -12.23 -17.73
N ILE A 13 5.48 -11.07 -17.17
CA ILE A 13 4.53 -10.96 -16.06
C ILE A 13 3.14 -10.69 -16.64
N HIS A 14 2.17 -11.54 -16.31
CA HIS A 14 0.79 -11.40 -16.77
C HIS A 14 -0.07 -10.62 -15.76
N THR A 15 0.08 -10.90 -14.46
CA THR A 15 -0.71 -10.19 -13.43
C THR A 15 0.14 -9.76 -12.25
N ILE A 16 -0.26 -8.66 -11.64
CA ILE A 16 0.32 -8.13 -10.39
C ILE A 16 -0.84 -7.83 -9.44
N ASP A 17 -0.87 -8.50 -8.30
CA ASP A 17 -1.77 -8.15 -7.20
C ASP A 17 -0.93 -7.59 -6.06
N ILE A 18 -1.08 -6.30 -5.80
CA ILE A 18 -0.37 -5.57 -4.74
C ILE A 18 -1.22 -5.68 -3.48
N LEU A 19 -0.63 -6.18 -2.39
CA LEU A 19 -1.30 -6.43 -1.14
C LEU A 19 -0.68 -5.58 -0.03
N ASP A 20 -1.45 -4.62 0.49
CA ASP A 20 -1.08 -3.81 1.64
C ASP A 20 -1.90 -4.24 2.87
N CYS A 21 -1.26 -5.00 3.74
CA CYS A 21 -1.86 -5.45 4.99
C CYS A 21 -1.28 -4.70 6.17
N ASN A 22 -2.09 -3.85 6.78
CA ASN A 22 -1.81 -3.29 8.09
C ASN A 22 -2.68 -3.99 9.15
N CYS A 23 -2.05 -4.81 9.98
CA CYS A 23 -2.70 -5.51 11.09
C CYS A 23 -2.22 -4.95 12.44
N GLY A 24 -2.29 -3.62 12.59
CA GLY A 24 -1.95 -2.93 13.82
C GLY A 24 -3.19 -2.60 14.66
N ASP A 25 -3.07 -2.77 15.98
CA ASP A 25 -4.04 -2.28 16.96
C ASP A 25 -3.40 -1.15 17.78
N HIS A 26 -3.95 0.05 17.66
CA HIS A 26 -3.53 1.25 18.39
C HIS A 26 -4.42 1.54 19.62
N GLY A 27 -5.45 0.71 19.88
CA GLY A 27 -6.36 0.80 21.03
C GLY A 27 -7.37 1.95 20.99
N TYR A 28 -7.53 2.65 19.86
CA TYR A 28 -8.62 3.60 19.64
C TYR A 28 -9.76 2.91 18.88
N PRO A 29 -11.02 3.23 19.16
CA PRO A 29 -12.16 2.73 18.36
C PRO A 29 -12.06 3.12 16.89
N PHE A 30 -11.51 4.31 16.61
CA PHE A 30 -11.29 4.85 15.28
C PHE A 30 -10.10 5.82 15.28
N ALA A 31 -9.14 5.57 14.41
CA ALA A 31 -8.01 6.45 14.10
C ALA A 31 -7.45 6.05 12.72
N THR A 32 -6.64 6.92 12.13
CA THR A 32 -5.93 6.65 10.88
C THR A 32 -4.43 6.57 11.15
N ASN A 33 -3.73 5.68 10.48
CA ASN A 33 -2.30 5.44 10.69
C ASN A 33 -1.39 6.46 9.97
N PHE A 34 -1.96 7.23 9.05
CA PHE A 34 -1.30 8.32 8.32
C PHE A 34 -2.28 9.49 8.19
N ASN A 35 -1.97 10.49 7.36
CA ASN A 35 -2.77 11.70 7.23
C ASN A 35 -4.27 11.38 7.13
N PRO A 36 -5.09 11.80 8.12
CA PRO A 36 -6.50 11.41 8.16
C PRO A 36 -7.30 11.83 6.92
N GLU A 37 -7.04 13.03 6.39
CA GLU A 37 -7.76 13.52 5.21
C GLU A 37 -7.46 12.68 3.98
N ILE A 38 -6.19 12.32 3.74
CA ILE A 38 -5.78 11.48 2.61
C ILE A 38 -6.42 10.11 2.75
N ASN A 39 -6.27 9.47 3.89
CA ASN A 39 -6.81 8.13 4.15
C ASN A 39 -8.34 8.08 3.97
N LEU A 40 -9.07 9.04 4.57
CA LEU A 40 -10.52 9.08 4.49
C LEU A 40 -11.03 9.33 3.05
N ARG A 41 -10.33 10.17 2.29
CA ARG A 41 -10.68 10.45 0.88
C ARG A 41 -10.39 9.25 -0.02
N GLU A 42 -9.26 8.59 0.16
CA GLU A 42 -8.85 7.41 -0.59
C GLU A 42 -9.87 6.28 -0.46
N VAL A 43 -10.27 5.96 0.77
CA VAL A 43 -11.25 4.89 1.04
C VAL A 43 -12.66 5.24 0.54
N SER A 44 -13.01 6.54 0.44
CA SER A 44 -14.31 7.01 -0.06
C SER A 44 -14.34 7.22 -1.57
N ALA A 45 -13.19 7.17 -2.25
CA ALA A 45 -13.10 7.34 -3.69
C ALA A 45 -13.47 6.03 -4.44
N ASN A 46 -13.82 6.17 -5.72
CA ASN A 46 -13.94 5.02 -6.61
C ASN A 46 -12.62 4.27 -6.66
N GLY A 47 -12.70 2.95 -6.60
CA GLY A 47 -11.57 2.09 -6.90
C GLY A 47 -11.34 2.00 -8.40
N SER A 48 -10.12 1.67 -8.80
CA SER A 48 -9.85 1.29 -10.19
C SER A 48 -8.65 0.35 -10.28
N TYR A 49 -8.61 -0.43 -11.34
CA TYR A 49 -7.51 -1.33 -11.62
C TYR A 49 -7.28 -1.42 -13.14
N TRP A 50 -6.08 -1.88 -13.49
CA TRP A 50 -5.71 -2.10 -14.89
C TRP A 50 -6.07 -3.50 -15.34
N GLU A 51 -6.75 -3.62 -16.49
CA GLU A 51 -7.05 -4.92 -17.10
C GLU A 51 -7.09 -4.85 -18.63
N ASN A 52 -6.30 -5.70 -19.28
CA ASN A 52 -6.27 -5.88 -20.74
C ASN A 52 -6.15 -4.56 -21.53
N GLY A 53 -5.29 -3.65 -21.08
CA GLY A 53 -5.01 -2.41 -21.78
C GLY A 53 -5.96 -1.25 -21.48
N HIS A 54 -6.82 -1.38 -20.47
CA HIS A 54 -7.74 -0.30 -20.06
C HIS A 54 -7.98 -0.27 -18.55
N TRP A 55 -8.45 0.88 -18.06
CA TRP A 55 -8.87 1.07 -16.69
C TRP A 55 -10.28 0.53 -16.47
N VAL A 56 -10.47 -0.20 -15.38
CA VAL A 56 -11.77 -0.65 -14.90
C VAL A 56 -12.07 0.08 -13.60
N GLU A 57 -13.14 0.88 -13.58
CA GLU A 57 -13.61 1.58 -12.38
C GLU A 57 -14.57 0.72 -11.57
N THR A 58 -14.52 0.87 -10.25
CA THR A 58 -15.42 0.24 -9.28
C THR A 58 -15.97 1.28 -8.31
N LYS A 59 -17.08 0.97 -7.66
CA LYS A 59 -17.55 1.80 -6.54
C LYS A 59 -16.58 1.69 -5.36
N PRO A 60 -16.59 2.67 -4.43
CA PRO A 60 -15.77 2.60 -3.24
C PRO A 60 -15.97 1.28 -2.50
N MET A 61 -14.88 0.58 -2.18
CA MET A 61 -14.86 -0.67 -1.39
C MET A 61 -15.73 -1.81 -1.95
N GLU A 62 -16.09 -1.78 -3.24
CA GLU A 62 -17.02 -2.75 -3.86
C GLU A 62 -16.41 -4.15 -3.97
N ILE A 63 -15.14 -4.23 -4.34
CA ILE A 63 -14.45 -5.52 -4.47
C ILE A 63 -13.73 -5.85 -3.17
N LYS A 64 -14.27 -6.84 -2.48
CA LYS A 64 -13.70 -7.41 -1.26
C LYS A 64 -13.12 -8.78 -1.55
N ARG A 65 -11.98 -9.09 -0.96
CA ARG A 65 -11.36 -10.43 -0.96
C ARG A 65 -10.92 -10.80 0.46
N GLU A 66 -10.88 -12.08 0.72
CA GLU A 66 -10.27 -12.64 1.93
C GLU A 66 -8.94 -13.27 1.56
N TYR A 67 -7.90 -12.99 2.33
CA TYR A 67 -6.57 -13.50 2.07
C TYR A 67 -5.86 -13.92 3.37
N ASN A 68 -5.23 -15.09 3.34
CA ASN A 68 -4.43 -15.55 4.48
C ASN A 68 -2.99 -15.04 4.36
N PHE A 69 -2.72 -13.91 4.99
CA PHE A 69 -1.39 -13.28 4.97
C PHE A 69 -0.41 -14.08 5.82
N PRO A 70 0.69 -14.64 5.25
CA PRO A 70 1.74 -15.29 6.02
C PRO A 70 2.20 -14.42 7.21
N GLN A 71 2.31 -15.01 8.41
CA GLN A 71 2.66 -14.37 9.70
C GLN A 71 1.65 -13.37 10.27
N VAL A 72 0.55 -13.08 9.59
CA VAL A 72 -0.52 -12.19 10.04
C VAL A 72 -1.84 -12.91 10.21
N GLY A 73 -2.13 -13.89 9.34
CA GLY A 73 -3.39 -14.64 9.29
C GLY A 73 -4.41 -14.05 8.32
N GLU A 74 -5.63 -14.59 8.39
CA GLU A 74 -6.73 -14.25 7.50
C GLU A 74 -7.25 -12.83 7.73
N LYS A 75 -7.37 -12.05 6.66
CA LYS A 75 -7.87 -10.67 6.67
C LYS A 75 -8.74 -10.39 5.45
N ASP A 76 -9.74 -9.56 5.68
CA ASP A 76 -10.48 -8.90 4.61
C ASP A 76 -9.64 -7.78 4.00
N MET A 77 -9.56 -7.75 2.68
CA MET A 77 -8.92 -6.68 1.92
C MET A 77 -9.85 -6.15 0.83
N TYR A 78 -9.67 -4.89 0.49
CA TYR A 78 -10.55 -4.17 -0.43
C TYR A 78 -9.76 -3.55 -1.55
N LEU A 79 -10.29 -3.63 -2.78
CA LEU A 79 -9.68 -3.03 -3.95
C LEU A 79 -9.83 -1.50 -3.87
N LEU A 80 -8.71 -0.81 -4.05
CA LEU A 80 -8.62 0.63 -4.15
C LEU A 80 -7.88 1.01 -5.44
N HIS A 81 -8.01 2.27 -5.86
CA HIS A 81 -7.05 2.87 -6.78
C HIS A 81 -5.77 3.23 -6.01
N HIS A 82 -4.61 2.98 -6.61
CA HIS A 82 -3.34 3.42 -6.06
C HIS A 82 -2.37 3.76 -7.21
N GLU A 83 -1.56 4.80 -7.02
CA GLU A 83 -0.81 5.45 -8.11
C GLU A 83 0.23 4.56 -8.77
N GLU A 84 0.83 3.60 -8.04
CA GLU A 84 1.81 2.67 -8.63
C GLU A 84 1.24 1.81 -9.75
N ILE A 85 -0.09 1.60 -9.80
CA ILE A 85 -0.70 0.86 -10.91
C ILE A 85 -0.44 1.58 -12.24
N GLU A 86 -0.46 2.92 -12.24
CA GLU A 86 -0.25 3.73 -13.45
C GLU A 86 1.16 3.52 -14.03
N SER A 87 2.18 3.58 -13.17
CA SER A 87 3.57 3.41 -13.59
C SER A 87 3.87 1.96 -13.98
N LEU A 88 3.35 0.99 -13.25
CA LEU A 88 3.53 -0.43 -13.55
C LEU A 88 2.85 -0.83 -14.86
N ALA A 89 1.63 -0.33 -15.14
CA ALA A 89 0.92 -0.58 -16.40
C ALA A 89 1.70 -0.06 -17.62
N LYS A 90 2.47 1.04 -17.42
CA LYS A 90 3.32 1.63 -18.46
C LYS A 90 4.65 0.90 -18.61
N ASN A 91 5.27 0.50 -17.51
CA ASN A 91 6.68 0.10 -17.47
C ASN A 91 6.89 -1.41 -17.41
N ILE A 92 5.86 -2.22 -17.09
CA ILE A 92 5.94 -3.70 -17.11
C ILE A 92 5.37 -4.23 -18.43
N PRO A 93 6.22 -4.69 -19.36
CA PRO A 93 5.74 -5.15 -20.66
C PRO A 93 4.83 -6.38 -20.56
N GLY A 94 3.76 -6.40 -21.32
CA GLY A 94 2.88 -7.55 -21.43
C GLY A 94 1.90 -7.75 -20.27
N VAL A 95 1.94 -6.91 -19.23
CA VAL A 95 1.05 -7.04 -18.08
C VAL A 95 -0.42 -6.87 -18.48
N LYS A 96 -1.25 -7.85 -18.09
CA LYS A 96 -2.67 -7.91 -18.43
C LYS A 96 -3.58 -7.39 -17.33
N ARG A 97 -3.18 -7.55 -16.05
CA ARG A 97 -3.96 -7.09 -14.90
C ARG A 97 -3.04 -6.61 -13.78
N ILE A 98 -3.40 -5.45 -13.20
CA ILE A 98 -2.76 -4.94 -11.98
C ILE A 98 -3.86 -4.48 -11.04
N ARG A 99 -3.87 -5.00 -9.80
CA ARG A 99 -4.82 -4.64 -8.75
C ARG A 99 -4.08 -4.25 -7.48
N PHE A 100 -4.63 -3.32 -6.73
CA PHE A 100 -4.17 -2.97 -5.40
C PHE A 100 -5.24 -3.27 -4.37
N PHE A 101 -4.86 -3.93 -3.29
CA PHE A 101 -5.73 -4.26 -2.18
C PHE A 101 -5.16 -3.78 -0.86
N MET A 102 -5.99 -3.18 -0.03
CA MET A 102 -5.64 -2.76 1.33
C MET A 102 -6.59 -3.39 2.35
N THR A 103 -6.06 -3.73 3.54
CA THR A 103 -6.85 -4.31 4.62
C THR A 103 -7.45 -3.23 5.51
N PHE A 104 -8.70 -3.46 5.94
CA PHE A 104 -9.39 -2.60 6.91
C PHE A 104 -10.10 -3.44 7.97
N GLY A 105 -10.01 -3.02 9.22
CA GLY A 105 -10.73 -3.63 10.33
C GLY A 105 -12.22 -3.27 10.31
N GLN A 106 -13.08 -4.17 10.81
CA GLN A 106 -14.54 -3.96 10.84
C GLN A 106 -14.94 -2.70 11.63
N SER A 107 -14.26 -2.41 12.74
CA SER A 107 -14.50 -1.18 13.51
C SER A 107 -14.26 0.08 12.65
N TYR A 108 -13.13 0.11 11.93
CA TYR A 108 -12.80 1.21 11.02
C TYR A 108 -13.89 1.40 9.96
N LEU A 109 -14.30 0.35 9.27
CA LEU A 109 -15.33 0.42 8.22
C LEU A 109 -16.69 0.88 8.75
N THR A 110 -17.07 0.46 9.96
CA THR A 110 -18.33 0.88 10.61
C THR A 110 -18.32 2.38 10.88
N HIS A 111 -17.23 2.92 11.43
CA HIS A 111 -17.11 4.35 11.70
C HIS A 111 -17.05 5.16 10.39
N MET A 112 -16.27 4.70 9.42
CA MET A 112 -16.20 5.32 8.09
C MET A 112 -17.58 5.47 7.46
N LYS A 113 -18.38 4.39 7.45
CA LYS A 113 -19.71 4.41 6.87
C LYS A 113 -20.66 5.37 7.61
N CYS A 114 -20.57 5.43 8.92
CA CYS A 114 -21.33 6.40 9.73
C CYS A 114 -20.94 7.85 9.38
N LEU A 115 -19.64 8.15 9.34
CA LEU A 115 -19.11 9.47 9.03
C LEU A 115 -19.47 9.92 7.61
N GLU A 116 -19.42 9.00 6.65
CA GLU A 116 -19.86 9.25 5.28
C GLU A 116 -21.35 9.60 5.23
N ASN A 117 -22.20 8.78 5.85
CA ASN A 117 -23.67 8.95 5.84
C ASN A 117 -24.13 10.26 6.46
N VAL A 118 -23.40 10.81 7.43
CA VAL A 118 -23.71 12.11 8.07
C VAL A 118 -22.98 13.28 7.40
N GLY A 119 -22.26 13.07 6.30
CA GLY A 119 -21.57 14.10 5.52
C GLY A 119 -20.27 14.61 6.13
N MET A 120 -19.72 13.94 7.16
CA MET A 120 -18.46 14.36 7.81
C MET A 120 -17.21 14.19 6.93
N LEU A 121 -17.30 13.43 5.83
CA LEU A 121 -16.21 13.27 4.86
C LEU A 121 -16.27 14.30 3.72
N SER A 122 -17.22 15.23 3.74
CA SER A 122 -17.36 16.26 2.70
C SER A 122 -16.20 17.24 2.73
N THR A 123 -15.70 17.56 1.55
CA THR A 123 -14.72 18.65 1.32
C THR A 123 -15.39 19.99 1.04
N SER A 124 -16.71 20.03 0.83
CA SER A 124 -17.48 21.24 0.62
C SER A 124 -17.75 21.93 1.95
N PRO A 125 -17.56 23.26 2.06
CA PRO A 125 -17.82 23.98 3.30
C PRO A 125 -19.32 24.00 3.63
N VAL A 126 -19.62 23.97 4.91
CA VAL A 126 -20.97 24.15 5.47
C VAL A 126 -20.99 25.35 6.40
N ASN A 127 -22.11 26.11 6.44
CA ASN A 127 -22.26 27.22 7.37
C ASN A 127 -22.66 26.70 8.76
N PHE A 128 -21.86 27.03 9.75
CA PHE A 128 -22.16 26.76 11.16
C PHE A 128 -22.09 28.06 11.97
N ASN A 129 -23.21 28.59 12.40
CA ASN A 129 -23.30 29.83 13.17
C ASN A 129 -22.59 31.05 12.50
N GLY A 130 -22.71 31.17 11.18
CA GLY A 130 -22.10 32.26 10.42
C GLY A 130 -20.61 32.02 10.05
N GLN A 131 -20.05 30.90 10.39
CA GLN A 131 -18.70 30.49 10.00
C GLN A 131 -18.74 29.33 8.99
N GLU A 132 -17.87 29.37 7.99
CA GLU A 132 -17.68 28.27 7.07
C GLU A 132 -16.76 27.21 7.70
N ILE A 133 -17.24 25.98 7.77
CA ILE A 133 -16.47 24.82 8.25
C ILE A 133 -16.45 23.76 7.17
N VAL A 134 -15.27 23.21 6.86
CA VAL A 134 -15.12 22.05 5.99
C VAL A 134 -15.19 20.78 6.86
N PRO A 135 -16.23 19.93 6.73
CA PRO A 135 -16.47 18.81 7.64
C PRO A 135 -15.27 17.88 7.83
N ILE A 136 -14.61 17.46 6.75
CA ILE A 136 -13.45 16.57 6.84
C ILE A 136 -12.27 17.20 7.59
N GLN A 137 -12.09 18.53 7.50
CA GLN A 137 -11.04 19.23 8.24
C GLN A 137 -11.35 19.31 9.73
N PHE A 138 -12.63 19.49 10.06
CA PHE A 138 -13.08 19.44 11.44
C PHE A 138 -12.93 18.03 12.03
N LEU A 139 -13.31 16.98 11.29
CA LEU A 139 -13.10 15.60 11.69
C LEU A 139 -11.61 15.31 11.93
N LYS A 140 -10.73 15.74 11.01
CA LYS A 140 -9.28 15.60 11.16
C LYS A 140 -8.77 16.20 12.48
N ALA A 141 -9.29 17.35 12.90
CA ALA A 141 -8.91 18.01 14.14
C ALA A 141 -9.33 17.23 15.41
N LEU A 142 -10.34 16.35 15.29
CA LEU A 142 -10.83 15.51 16.39
C LEU A 142 -10.09 14.17 16.50
N LEU A 143 -9.47 13.71 15.43
CA LEU A 143 -8.76 12.43 15.39
C LEU A 143 -7.40 12.52 16.09
N PRO A 144 -6.92 11.42 16.69
CA PRO A 144 -5.54 11.36 17.18
C PRO A 144 -4.54 11.67 16.06
N ASP A 145 -3.50 12.41 16.41
CA ASP A 145 -2.36 12.57 15.50
C ASP A 145 -1.74 11.20 15.20
N PRO A 146 -1.60 10.79 13.92
CA PRO A 146 -0.99 9.52 13.55
C PRO A 146 0.39 9.29 14.18
N ALA A 147 1.20 10.33 14.38
CA ALA A 147 2.49 10.22 15.04
C ALA A 147 2.36 9.75 16.52
N SER A 148 1.26 10.10 17.19
CA SER A 148 1.00 9.68 18.57
C SER A 148 0.63 8.20 18.71
N LEU A 149 0.34 7.51 17.62
CA LEU A 149 -0.01 6.09 17.61
C LEU A 149 1.23 5.19 17.74
N GLY A 150 2.41 5.65 17.33
CA GLY A 150 3.65 4.87 17.29
C GLY A 150 3.95 4.09 18.58
N PRO A 151 3.97 4.72 19.77
CA PRO A 151 4.33 4.04 21.01
C PRO A 151 3.32 2.97 21.46
N ARG A 152 2.13 2.97 20.91
CA ARG A 152 1.02 2.11 21.36
C ARG A 152 0.53 1.09 20.32
N THR A 153 0.86 1.29 19.06
CA THR A 153 0.41 0.36 18.00
C THR A 153 1.16 -0.96 18.11
N VAL A 154 0.43 -2.05 18.24
CA VAL A 154 0.97 -3.41 18.29
C VAL A 154 0.46 -4.21 17.10
N GLY A 155 1.27 -5.15 16.60
CA GLY A 155 0.96 -5.94 15.41
C GLY A 155 1.96 -5.70 14.30
N LYS A 156 1.57 -6.04 13.08
CA LYS A 156 2.49 -6.06 11.92
C LYS A 156 1.87 -5.40 10.70
N THR A 157 2.73 -4.84 9.85
CA THR A 157 2.40 -4.60 8.44
C THR A 157 2.99 -5.72 7.60
N LYS A 158 2.33 -6.04 6.49
CA LYS A 158 2.84 -6.92 5.46
C LYS A 158 2.48 -6.34 4.10
N ILE A 159 3.50 -5.96 3.35
CA ILE A 159 3.35 -5.32 2.04
C ILE A 159 4.10 -6.15 1.02
N GLY A 160 3.46 -6.40 -0.12
CA GLY A 160 4.10 -7.17 -1.18
C GLY A 160 3.22 -7.34 -2.41
N CYS A 161 3.76 -8.06 -3.38
CA CYS A 161 3.10 -8.27 -4.66
C CYS A 161 3.10 -9.74 -5.04
N ILE A 162 1.94 -10.26 -5.43
CA ILE A 162 1.79 -11.57 -6.06
C ILE A 162 1.88 -11.36 -7.57
N PHE A 163 2.79 -12.10 -8.18
CA PHE A 163 3.02 -12.07 -9.62
C PHE A 163 2.62 -13.40 -10.22
N THR A 164 1.90 -13.35 -11.36
CA THR A 164 1.72 -14.53 -12.23
C THR A 164 2.26 -14.23 -13.61
N GLY A 165 2.81 -15.21 -14.28
CA GLY A 165 3.39 -15.03 -15.60
C GLY A 165 4.05 -16.31 -16.11
N VAL A 166 5.04 -16.15 -16.98
CA VAL A 166 5.74 -17.27 -17.63
C VAL A 166 7.26 -17.16 -17.40
N LYS A 167 7.91 -18.30 -17.13
CA LYS A 167 9.35 -18.46 -17.12
C LYS A 167 9.73 -19.75 -17.86
N ASP A 168 10.62 -19.66 -18.84
CA ASP A 168 11.06 -20.82 -19.65
C ASP A 168 9.86 -21.62 -20.24
N GLY A 169 8.83 -20.92 -20.69
CA GLY A 169 7.61 -21.49 -21.28
C GLY A 169 6.67 -22.17 -20.29
N LYS A 170 6.86 -22.00 -18.97
CA LYS A 170 6.02 -22.56 -17.91
C LYS A 170 5.35 -21.45 -17.12
N GLU A 171 4.10 -21.68 -16.72
CA GLU A 171 3.42 -20.82 -15.78
C GLU A 171 4.13 -20.79 -14.44
N LYS A 172 4.24 -19.60 -13.88
CA LYS A 172 4.88 -19.35 -12.59
C LYS A 172 4.06 -18.36 -11.79
N THR A 173 4.03 -18.59 -10.48
CA THR A 173 3.45 -17.65 -9.50
C THR A 173 4.43 -17.48 -8.35
N ILE A 174 4.66 -16.24 -7.94
CA ILE A 174 5.46 -15.94 -6.73
C ILE A 174 4.80 -14.80 -5.95
N TYR A 175 5.12 -14.74 -4.66
CA TYR A 175 4.77 -13.61 -3.81
C TYR A 175 6.06 -13.03 -3.21
N ILE A 176 6.38 -11.77 -3.53
CA ILE A 176 7.48 -11.04 -2.90
C ILE A 176 6.89 -10.08 -1.89
N TYR A 177 7.33 -10.17 -0.64
CA TYR A 177 6.78 -9.36 0.44
C TYR A 177 7.80 -9.05 1.54
N ASN A 178 7.56 -8.01 2.31
CA ASN A 178 8.18 -7.78 3.60
C ASN A 178 7.16 -7.87 4.74
N VAL A 179 7.66 -8.03 5.96
CA VAL A 179 6.88 -7.98 7.20
C VAL A 179 7.59 -7.05 8.17
N CYS A 180 6.84 -6.14 8.79
CA CYS A 180 7.38 -5.14 9.68
C CYS A 180 6.56 -5.10 10.98
N ASP A 181 7.21 -5.22 12.13
CA ASP A 181 6.55 -5.15 13.44
C ASP A 181 6.51 -3.69 13.92
N HIS A 182 5.33 -3.22 14.35
CA HIS A 182 5.13 -1.84 14.78
C HIS A 182 6.02 -1.45 15.96
N GLN A 183 6.18 -2.32 16.95
CA GLN A 183 6.95 -2.00 18.16
C GLN A 183 8.46 -2.07 17.91
N GLU A 184 8.93 -2.98 17.06
CA GLU A 184 10.34 -3.02 16.68
C GLU A 184 10.72 -1.76 15.89
N CYS A 185 9.89 -1.33 14.94
CA CYS A 185 10.10 -0.06 14.22
C CYS A 185 10.10 1.13 15.17
N TYR A 186 9.16 1.16 16.14
CA TYR A 186 9.09 2.24 17.10
C TYR A 186 10.34 2.32 17.98
N LYS A 187 10.88 1.18 18.42
CA LYS A 187 12.14 1.13 19.18
C LYS A 187 13.34 1.67 18.39
N GLU A 188 13.37 1.40 17.09
CA GLU A 188 14.48 1.79 16.21
C GLU A 188 14.44 3.29 15.86
N VAL A 189 13.29 3.79 15.40
CA VAL A 189 13.17 5.13 14.80
C VAL A 189 12.12 6.04 15.44
N GLY A 190 11.43 5.60 16.49
CA GLY A 190 10.37 6.38 17.13
C GLY A 190 9.10 6.55 16.27
N SER A 191 8.90 5.69 15.28
CA SER A 191 7.75 5.72 14.37
C SER A 191 7.15 4.33 14.17
N GLN A 192 5.86 4.29 13.86
CA GLN A 192 5.16 3.02 13.59
C GLN A 192 5.57 2.40 12.25
N ALA A 193 5.23 1.12 12.04
CA ALA A 193 5.61 0.38 10.84
C ALA A 193 5.13 1.01 9.53
N ILE A 194 3.96 1.66 9.50
CA ILE A 194 3.48 2.38 8.30
C ILE A 194 4.47 3.48 7.88
N SER A 195 4.95 4.29 8.84
CA SER A 195 5.97 5.31 8.56
C SER A 195 7.31 4.70 8.14
N TYR A 196 7.66 3.55 8.74
CA TYR A 196 8.91 2.84 8.47
C TYR A 196 8.91 2.26 7.05
N THR A 197 7.84 1.54 6.68
CA THR A 197 7.71 0.92 5.34
C THR A 197 7.58 1.93 4.20
N THR A 198 7.25 3.18 4.52
CA THR A 198 7.25 4.31 3.57
C THR A 198 8.60 5.04 3.56
N GLY A 199 9.14 5.33 4.73
CA GLY A 199 10.34 6.17 4.88
C GLY A 199 11.63 5.47 4.46
N VAL A 200 11.80 4.19 4.81
CA VAL A 200 13.02 3.43 4.44
C VAL A 200 13.17 3.28 2.93
N PRO A 201 12.14 2.88 2.15
CA PRO A 201 12.19 2.88 0.69
C PRO A 201 12.54 4.23 0.07
N ALA A 202 11.93 5.30 0.56
CA ALA A 202 12.21 6.66 0.07
C ALA A 202 13.66 7.11 0.37
N MET A 203 14.16 6.78 1.56
CA MET A 203 15.55 7.03 1.94
C MET A 203 16.51 6.26 1.03
N ILE A 204 16.28 4.96 0.78
CA ILE A 204 17.12 4.13 -0.09
C ILE A 204 17.14 4.70 -1.50
N GLY A 205 15.98 5.05 -2.08
CA GLY A 205 15.91 5.69 -3.39
C GLY A 205 16.71 6.99 -3.45
N SER A 206 16.60 7.82 -2.42
CA SER A 206 17.40 9.06 -2.32
C SER A 206 18.90 8.78 -2.25
N MET A 207 19.33 7.76 -1.51
CA MET A 207 20.73 7.34 -1.46
C MET A 207 21.23 6.86 -2.83
N MET A 208 20.45 6.05 -3.57
CA MET A 208 20.80 5.57 -4.91
C MET A 208 21.01 6.71 -5.89
N VAL A 209 20.26 7.80 -5.76
CA VAL A 209 20.45 9.01 -6.60
C VAL A 209 21.70 9.77 -6.16
N VAL A 210 21.91 9.97 -4.86
CA VAL A 210 23.03 10.77 -4.33
C VAL A 210 24.38 10.10 -4.59
N ASP A 211 24.47 8.78 -4.41
CA ASP A 211 25.70 8.01 -4.64
C ASP A 211 25.95 7.70 -6.13
N GLY A 212 24.95 8.01 -6.97
CA GLY A 212 25.03 7.82 -8.42
C GLY A 212 24.82 6.38 -8.88
N THR A 213 24.22 5.52 -8.07
CA THR A 213 23.76 4.18 -8.49
C THR A 213 22.61 4.32 -9.48
N TRP A 214 21.65 5.22 -9.19
CA TRP A 214 20.61 5.62 -10.14
C TRP A 214 20.99 6.93 -10.80
N LYS A 215 21.10 6.94 -12.14
CA LYS A 215 21.50 8.09 -12.95
C LYS A 215 20.53 8.29 -14.10
N GLY A 216 20.17 9.54 -14.35
CA GLY A 216 19.34 9.95 -15.46
C GLY A 216 19.06 11.44 -15.43
N ALA A 217 18.78 12.03 -16.58
CA ALA A 217 18.28 13.40 -16.69
C ALA A 217 16.78 13.34 -16.98
N GLY A 218 15.95 13.76 -16.03
CA GLY A 218 14.49 13.72 -16.17
C GLY A 218 13.78 13.20 -14.93
N VAL A 219 12.55 12.73 -15.13
CA VAL A 219 11.72 12.08 -14.11
C VAL A 219 11.58 10.61 -14.50
N PHE A 220 11.87 9.74 -13.55
CA PHE A 220 11.84 8.28 -13.73
C PHE A 220 10.99 7.65 -12.64
N ASN A 221 10.31 6.56 -12.98
CA ASN A 221 9.73 5.65 -11.99
C ASN A 221 10.80 4.68 -11.51
N VAL A 222 10.69 4.20 -10.28
CA VAL A 222 11.72 3.36 -9.64
C VAL A 222 11.93 2.03 -10.37
N GLU A 223 10.91 1.49 -11.01
CA GLU A 223 10.98 0.25 -11.79
C GLU A 223 11.72 0.39 -13.13
N GLU A 224 12.10 1.60 -13.54
CA GLU A 224 12.93 1.85 -14.73
C GLU A 224 14.43 1.66 -14.46
N PHE A 225 14.82 1.56 -13.17
CA PHE A 225 16.21 1.34 -12.76
C PHE A 225 16.48 -0.14 -12.47
N ASP A 226 17.77 -0.50 -12.40
CA ASP A 226 18.18 -1.83 -11.93
C ASP A 226 17.70 -2.02 -10.48
N PRO A 227 16.83 -3.03 -10.22
CA PRO A 227 16.29 -3.26 -8.90
C PRO A 227 17.26 -3.87 -7.89
N ASP A 228 18.33 -4.55 -8.33
CA ASP A 228 19.17 -5.36 -7.45
C ASP A 228 19.82 -4.55 -6.33
N PRO A 229 20.48 -3.41 -6.59
CA PRO A 229 21.07 -2.63 -5.51
C PRO A 229 20.05 -2.14 -4.49
N TYR A 230 18.84 -1.81 -4.98
CA TYR A 230 17.75 -1.37 -4.12
C TYR A 230 17.19 -2.49 -3.23
N MET A 231 16.98 -3.66 -3.81
CA MET A 231 16.50 -4.85 -3.10
C MET A 231 17.52 -5.33 -2.06
N GLU A 232 18.82 -5.24 -2.36
CA GLU A 232 19.89 -5.51 -1.39
C GLU A 232 19.90 -4.48 -0.26
N ALA A 233 19.70 -3.20 -0.58
CA ALA A 233 19.63 -2.14 0.41
C ALA A 233 18.41 -2.26 1.34
N LEU A 234 17.25 -2.74 0.87
CA LEU A 234 16.10 -3.05 1.72
C LEU A 234 16.46 -4.02 2.85
N ASN A 235 17.18 -5.12 2.51
CA ASN A 235 17.66 -6.07 3.52
C ASN A 235 18.61 -5.43 4.53
N LYS A 236 19.49 -4.54 4.08
CA LYS A 236 20.45 -3.84 4.92
C LYS A 236 19.80 -2.82 5.86
N TRP A 237 18.75 -2.17 5.39
CA TRP A 237 18.13 -1.03 6.09
C TRP A 237 16.79 -1.38 6.78
N GLY A 238 16.62 -2.65 7.18
CA GLY A 238 15.58 -3.05 8.10
C GLY A 238 14.25 -3.47 7.46
N LEU A 239 14.18 -3.59 6.14
CA LEU A 239 13.04 -4.14 5.42
C LEU A 239 13.40 -5.41 4.64
N PRO A 240 13.81 -6.49 5.33
CA PRO A 240 14.10 -7.75 4.67
C PRO A 240 12.83 -8.25 3.96
N TRP A 241 13.04 -8.79 2.77
CA TRP A 241 11.97 -9.34 1.94
C TRP A 241 12.12 -10.83 1.73
N VAL A 242 11.02 -11.48 1.39
CA VAL A 242 10.92 -12.93 1.19
C VAL A 242 10.27 -13.18 -0.16
N VAL A 243 10.70 -14.25 -0.84
CA VAL A 243 10.01 -14.80 -2.01
C VAL A 243 9.35 -16.11 -1.61
N ASP A 244 8.03 -16.18 -1.73
CA ASP A 244 7.25 -17.41 -1.65
C ASP A 244 6.96 -17.87 -3.08
N GLU A 245 7.41 -19.05 -3.43
CA GLU A 245 7.24 -19.63 -4.78
C GLU A 245 5.94 -20.44 -4.95
N ASN A 246 5.16 -20.60 -3.89
CA ASN A 246 3.89 -21.32 -3.90
C ASN A 246 2.80 -20.58 -3.11
N PRO A 247 2.55 -19.30 -3.41
CA PRO A 247 1.58 -18.52 -2.63
C PRO A 247 0.14 -18.90 -2.96
N GLN A 248 -0.76 -18.59 -2.04
CA GLN A 248 -2.17 -18.46 -2.36
C GLN A 248 -2.34 -17.31 -3.36
N ILE A 249 -3.12 -17.52 -4.41
CA ILE A 249 -3.49 -16.45 -5.36
C ILE A 249 -4.72 -15.68 -4.86
N VAL A 250 -4.90 -14.48 -5.37
CA VAL A 250 -6.11 -13.66 -5.14
C VAL A 250 -7.12 -13.98 -6.24
N GLU A 251 -8.23 -14.61 -5.87
CA GLU A 251 -9.34 -14.96 -6.76
C GLU A 251 -10.20 -13.74 -7.18
#